data_7e1c8e05c5ea0a2e7e5ab02295b1cd0b
#
_entry.id   7e1c8e05c5ea0a2e7e5ab02295b1cd0b
#
_cell.length_a   1.000
_cell.length_b   1.000
_cell.length_c   1.000
_cell.angle_alpha   90.00
_cell.angle_beta   90.00
_cell.angle_gamma   90.00
#
_symmetry.space_group_name_H-M   'P 1'
#
loop_
_entity.id
_entity.type
_entity.pdbx_description
1 polymer ?
#
loop_
_entity_poly.entity_id
_entity_poly.type
_entity_poly.pdbx_seq_one_letter_code
_entity_poly.pdbx_strand_id
1 'polypeptide(L)'
;MAFDELATAVTEPELDTHEPTVVEWSGDGLLMIEVDWSGERVRVQLEPEATRSWTAEILADRIARLHRLALMRARAEQRERLNEGGLAIETTAGFPSHADVDEYRRTINF
;
A
#
# COMPACT_ATOMS: atom_id res chain seq x y z
N MET A 1 28.28 14.96 11.79
CA MET A 1 28.21 15.84 11.30
C MET A 1 26.97 16.35 10.72
N ALA A 2 27.01 17.49 10.48
CA ALA A 2 25.82 18.15 10.12
C ALA A 2 25.14 17.58 8.94
N PHE A 3 25.87 17.00 8.08
CA PHE A 3 25.30 16.45 6.91
C PHE A 3 24.29 15.37 7.22
N ASP A 4 24.60 14.48 8.11
CA ASP A 4 23.70 13.42 8.43
C ASP A 4 22.50 13.96 9.12
N GLU A 5 22.66 14.90 9.95
CA GLU A 5 21.56 15.41 10.60
C GLU A 5 20.65 16.11 9.71
N LEU A 6 21.18 16.73 8.70
CA LEU A 6 20.37 17.37 7.76
C LEU A 6 19.49 16.39 7.07
N ALA A 7 20.06 15.30 6.63
CA ALA A 7 19.31 14.31 5.91
C ALA A 7 18.20 13.79 6.77
N THR A 8 18.49 13.56 8.01
CA THR A 8 17.49 13.03 8.90
C THR A 8 16.40 14.03 9.13
N ALA A 9 16.75 15.23 9.33
CA ALA A 9 15.76 16.22 9.59
C ALA A 9 14.84 16.43 8.43
N VAL A 10 15.34 16.25 7.26
CA VAL A 10 14.52 16.43 6.12
C VAL A 10 13.51 15.33 5.98
N THR A 11 13.87 14.14 6.33
CA THR A 11 12.97 13.06 6.08
C THR A 11 11.94 12.91 7.14
N GLU A 12 12.26 13.16 8.36
CA GLU A 12 11.32 12.90 9.33
C GLU A 12 10.15 13.72 9.36
N PRO A 13 10.28 14.96 9.35
CA PRO A 13 9.15 15.77 9.59
C PRO A 13 8.02 15.54 8.67
N GLU A 14 8.32 15.37 7.46
CA GLU A 14 7.24 15.30 6.58
C GLU A 14 6.47 14.06 6.69
N LEU A 15 7.05 13.08 7.23
CA LEU A 15 6.36 11.88 7.29
C LEU A 15 5.20 11.90 8.15
N ASP A 16 5.37 12.48 9.26
CA ASP A 16 4.36 12.32 10.21
C ASP A 16 3.15 13.10 9.96
N THR A 17 3.19 14.01 9.13
CA THR A 17 2.01 14.77 8.93
C THR A 17 1.15 14.22 7.87
N HIS A 18 1.49 13.06 7.39
CA HIS A 18 0.84 12.59 6.23
C HIS A 18 -0.32 11.70 6.44
N GLU A 19 -0.96 11.35 5.36
CA GLU A 19 -2.02 10.42 5.33
C GLU A 19 -1.58 9.09 5.87
N PRO A 20 -2.44 8.37 6.48
CA PRO A 20 -2.11 7.02 6.92
C PRO A 20 -1.81 6.13 5.73
N THR A 21 -0.98 5.16 5.96
CA THR A 21 -0.66 4.19 4.91
C THR A 21 -1.18 2.83 5.33
N VAL A 22 -1.32 1.94 4.35
CA VAL A 22 -1.64 0.54 4.62
C VAL A 22 -0.52 -0.32 4.08
N VAL A 23 -0.32 -1.47 4.69
CA VAL A 23 0.75 -2.38 4.33
C VAL A 23 0.13 -3.72 4.02
N GLU A 24 0.53 -4.31 2.88
CA GLU A 24 0.11 -5.64 2.51
C GLU A 24 1.33 -6.49 2.24
N TRP A 25 1.29 -7.73 2.69
CA TRP A 25 2.37 -8.68 2.49
C TRP A 25 1.92 -9.83 1.62
N SER A 26 2.84 -10.39 0.83
CA SER A 26 2.55 -11.67 0.18
C SER A 26 2.47 -12.73 1.28
N GLY A 27 1.79 -13.84 0.99
CA GLY A 27 1.61 -14.87 1.99
C GLY A 27 2.90 -15.51 2.44
N ASP A 28 3.92 -15.52 1.57
CA ASP A 28 5.21 -16.09 1.92
C ASP A 28 6.12 -15.06 2.61
N GLY A 29 5.66 -13.81 2.76
CA GLY A 29 6.44 -12.79 3.45
C GLY A 29 7.58 -12.21 2.64
N LEU A 30 7.69 -12.53 1.37
CA LEU A 30 8.83 -12.10 0.58
C LEU A 30 8.62 -10.74 -0.10
N LEU A 31 7.39 -10.27 -0.15
CA LEU A 31 7.08 -9.00 -0.80
C LEU A 31 6.15 -8.19 0.09
N MET A 32 6.46 -6.92 0.25
CA MET A 32 5.61 -6.00 1.03
C MET A 32 5.37 -4.75 0.22
N ILE A 33 4.15 -4.26 0.25
CA ILE A 33 3.79 -3.00 -0.40
C ILE A 33 3.12 -2.11 0.63
N GLU A 34 3.55 -0.87 0.68
CA GLU A 34 2.93 0.12 1.55
C GLU A 34 2.50 1.30 0.70
N VAL A 35 1.26 1.73 0.83
CA VAL A 35 0.74 2.84 0.03
C VAL A 35 -0.19 3.70 0.87
N ASP A 36 -0.39 4.96 0.44
CA ASP A 36 -1.47 5.77 0.98
C ASP A 36 -2.61 5.75 -0.04
N TRP A 37 -3.74 6.37 0.33
CA TRP A 37 -4.94 6.30 -0.51
C TRP A 37 -4.77 7.04 -1.83
N SER A 38 -3.87 8.01 -1.90
CA SER A 38 -3.68 8.75 -3.13
C SER A 38 -2.90 7.93 -4.14
N GLY A 39 -2.13 6.96 -3.67
CA GLY A 39 -1.28 6.19 -4.54
C GLY A 39 0.03 6.86 -4.86
N GLU A 40 0.28 8.05 -4.30
CA GLU A 40 1.52 8.75 -4.59
C GLU A 40 2.67 8.30 -3.71
N ARG A 41 2.35 7.82 -2.52
CA ARG A 41 3.39 7.35 -1.62
C ARG A 41 3.38 5.84 -1.66
N VAL A 42 4.39 5.26 -2.27
CA VAL A 42 4.48 3.81 -2.43
C VAL A 42 5.84 3.35 -1.96
N ARG A 43 5.87 2.32 -1.16
CA ARG A 43 7.12 1.70 -0.75
C ARG A 43 7.01 0.20 -1.00
N VAL A 44 8.04 -0.38 -1.58
CA VAL A 44 8.09 -1.80 -1.87
C VAL A 44 9.30 -2.38 -1.18
N GLN A 45 9.10 -3.50 -0.49
CA GLN A 45 10.20 -4.20 0.14
C GLN A 45 10.23 -5.61 -0.40
N LEU A 46 11.36 -6.05 -0.88
CA LEU A 46 11.50 -7.35 -1.50
C LEU A 46 12.63 -8.08 -0.82
N GLU A 47 12.34 -9.28 -0.31
CA GLU A 47 13.35 -10.07 0.34
C GLU A 47 14.27 -10.70 -0.71
N PRO A 48 15.55 -10.87 -0.40
CA PRO A 48 16.49 -11.40 -1.40
C PRO A 48 16.09 -12.76 -1.95
N GLU A 49 15.40 -13.55 -1.17
CA GLU A 49 14.98 -14.85 -1.64
C GLU A 49 14.04 -14.75 -2.81
N ALA A 50 13.21 -13.73 -2.85
CA ALA A 50 12.28 -13.54 -3.96
C ALA A 50 13.03 -13.30 -5.26
N THR A 51 14.12 -12.54 -5.20
CA THR A 51 14.86 -12.25 -6.42
C THR A 51 15.56 -13.49 -6.94
N ARG A 52 15.80 -14.47 -6.09
CA ARG A 52 16.40 -15.72 -6.52
C ARG A 52 15.36 -16.72 -6.99
N SER A 53 14.16 -16.65 -6.45
CA SER A 53 13.15 -17.66 -6.72
C SER A 53 12.14 -17.27 -7.77
N TRP A 54 11.88 -15.98 -7.93
CA TRP A 54 10.82 -15.53 -8.82
C TRP A 54 11.43 -14.99 -10.12
N THR A 55 10.81 -15.34 -11.24
CA THR A 55 11.22 -14.75 -12.50
C THR A 55 10.79 -13.29 -12.54
N ALA A 56 11.33 -12.54 -13.47
CA ALA A 56 10.96 -11.13 -13.60
C ALA A 56 9.47 -10.98 -13.88
N GLU A 57 8.90 -11.87 -14.66
CA GLU A 57 7.48 -11.80 -14.96
C GLU A 57 6.64 -12.08 -13.75
N ILE A 58 7.01 -13.08 -12.97
CA ILE A 58 6.27 -13.39 -11.75
C ILE A 58 6.38 -12.23 -10.76
N LEU A 59 7.57 -11.66 -10.64
CA LEU A 59 7.75 -10.56 -9.73
C LEU A 59 6.90 -9.36 -10.12
N ALA A 60 6.91 -9.01 -11.40
CA ALA A 60 6.13 -7.88 -11.86
C ALA A 60 4.63 -8.09 -11.62
N ASP A 61 4.15 -9.30 -11.88
CA ASP A 61 2.75 -9.61 -11.68
C ASP A 61 2.38 -9.51 -10.21
N ARG A 62 3.20 -10.05 -9.33
CA ARG A 62 2.90 -10.05 -7.91
C ARG A 62 2.95 -8.65 -7.32
N ILE A 63 3.91 -7.84 -7.75
CA ILE A 63 3.96 -6.46 -7.30
C ILE A 63 2.70 -5.73 -7.73
N ALA A 64 2.29 -5.88 -8.98
CA ALA A 64 1.12 -5.18 -9.48
C ALA A 64 -0.13 -5.59 -8.73
N ARG A 65 -0.29 -6.87 -8.47
CA ARG A 65 -1.50 -7.36 -7.81
C ARG A 65 -1.53 -6.99 -6.34
N LEU A 66 -0.39 -7.09 -5.67
CA LEU A 66 -0.36 -6.72 -4.25
C LEU A 66 -0.50 -5.22 -4.07
N HIS A 67 0.04 -4.44 -5.01
CA HIS A 67 -0.12 -3.00 -5.00
C HIS A 67 -1.60 -2.64 -5.17
N ARG A 68 -2.28 -3.32 -6.09
CA ARG A 68 -3.70 -3.05 -6.29
C ARG A 68 -4.50 -3.34 -5.04
N LEU A 69 -4.20 -4.45 -4.37
CA LEU A 69 -4.90 -4.79 -3.14
C LEU A 69 -4.65 -3.72 -2.07
N ALA A 70 -3.40 -3.30 -1.92
CA ALA A 70 -3.07 -2.30 -0.91
C ALA A 70 -3.77 -0.98 -1.20
N LEU A 71 -3.79 -0.57 -2.46
CA LEU A 71 -4.43 0.69 -2.83
C LEU A 71 -5.93 0.62 -2.62
N MET A 72 -6.56 -0.49 -2.98
CA MET A 72 -7.99 -0.65 -2.76
C MET A 72 -8.30 -0.54 -1.27
N ARG A 73 -7.47 -1.18 -0.43
CA ARG A 73 -7.70 -1.13 0.99
C ARG A 73 -7.51 0.28 1.54
N ALA A 74 -6.46 0.97 1.08
CA ALA A 74 -6.21 2.33 1.53
C ALA A 74 -7.39 3.25 1.17
N ARG A 75 -7.96 3.06 -0.01
CA ARG A 75 -9.08 3.88 -0.44
C ARG A 75 -10.37 3.52 0.27
N ALA A 76 -10.57 2.26 0.59
CA ALA A 76 -11.74 1.87 1.37
C ALA A 76 -11.68 2.49 2.76
N GLU A 77 -10.50 2.49 3.37
CA GLU A 77 -10.34 3.10 4.68
C GLU A 77 -10.47 4.61 4.63
N GLN A 78 -10.00 5.23 3.55
CA GLN A 78 -10.13 6.68 3.42
C GLN A 78 -11.60 7.06 3.24
N ARG A 79 -12.36 6.27 2.49
CA ARG A 79 -13.77 6.52 2.32
C ARG A 79 -14.46 6.49 3.67
N GLU A 80 -14.12 5.51 4.50
CA GLU A 80 -14.70 5.42 5.81
C GLU A 80 -14.40 6.64 6.66
N ARG A 81 -13.14 7.08 6.65
CA ARG A 81 -12.77 8.25 7.43
C ARG A 81 -13.52 9.49 6.97
N LEU A 82 -13.66 9.66 5.66
CA LEU A 82 -14.34 10.82 5.13
C LEU A 82 -15.83 10.77 5.47
N ASN A 83 -16.42 9.60 5.43
CA ASN A 83 -17.83 9.47 5.76
C ASN A 83 -18.07 9.68 7.25
N GLU A 84 -17.14 9.27 8.10
CA GLU A 84 -17.24 9.53 9.52
C GLU A 84 -17.15 11.02 9.81
N GLY A 85 -16.45 11.75 8.95
CA GLY A 85 -16.34 13.19 9.10
C GLY A 85 -17.51 13.96 8.51
N GLY A 86 -18.54 13.26 8.06
CA GLY A 86 -19.74 13.94 7.59
C GLY A 86 -20.01 13.84 6.12
N LEU A 87 -19.10 13.32 5.32
CA LEU A 87 -19.36 13.16 3.90
C LEU A 87 -20.18 11.89 3.69
N ALA A 88 -20.71 11.74 2.51
CA ALA A 88 -21.50 10.56 2.18
C ALA A 88 -21.01 10.04 0.84
N ILE A 89 -19.81 9.52 0.83
CA ILE A 89 -19.20 9.03 -0.39
C ILE A 89 -19.66 7.60 -0.63
N GLU A 90 -20.23 7.39 -1.80
CA GLU A 90 -20.70 6.06 -2.14
C GLU A 90 -19.57 5.19 -2.64
N THR A 91 -19.79 3.89 -2.63
CA THR A 91 -18.79 2.95 -3.09
C THR A 91 -18.65 3.08 -4.60
N THR A 92 -17.42 3.20 -5.06
CA THR A 92 -17.12 3.27 -6.49
C THR A 92 -15.81 2.54 -6.74
N ALA A 93 -15.41 2.45 -8.00
CA ALA A 93 -14.13 1.84 -8.32
C ALA A 93 -12.98 2.59 -7.66
N GLY A 94 -13.10 3.91 -7.50
CA GLY A 94 -12.05 4.68 -6.84
C GLY A 94 -12.11 4.64 -5.34
N PHE A 95 -13.31 4.31 -4.77
CA PHE A 95 -13.46 4.16 -3.34
C PHE A 95 -14.24 2.86 -3.10
N PRO A 96 -13.55 1.73 -3.13
CA PRO A 96 -14.24 0.44 -3.00
C PRO A 96 -14.72 0.19 -1.57
N SER A 97 -15.60 -0.78 -1.42
CA SER A 97 -16.05 -1.20 -0.11
C SER A 97 -15.05 -2.21 0.45
N HIS A 98 -15.16 -2.48 1.75
CA HIS A 98 -14.32 -3.51 2.35
C HIS A 98 -14.66 -4.89 1.76
N ALA A 99 -15.90 -5.11 1.35
CA ALA A 99 -16.26 -6.37 0.71
C ALA A 99 -15.54 -6.52 -0.63
N ASP A 100 -15.40 -5.42 -1.37
CA ASP A 100 -14.66 -5.46 -2.63
C ASP A 100 -13.19 -5.78 -2.38
N VAL A 101 -12.62 -5.23 -1.32
CA VAL A 101 -11.24 -5.50 -0.95
C VAL A 101 -11.08 -6.98 -0.63
N ASP A 102 -12.00 -7.54 0.16
CA ASP A 102 -11.92 -8.93 0.55
C ASP A 102 -12.06 -9.85 -0.65
N GLU A 103 -12.90 -9.47 -1.59
CA GLU A 103 -13.08 -10.27 -2.77
C GLU A 103 -11.80 -10.29 -3.61
N TYR A 104 -11.16 -9.15 -3.75
CA TYR A 104 -9.92 -9.09 -4.51
C TYR A 104 -8.82 -9.84 -3.77
N ARG A 105 -8.79 -9.73 -2.43
CA ARG A 105 -7.79 -10.42 -1.63
C ARG A 105 -7.84 -11.93 -1.88
N ARG A 106 -9.02 -12.46 -2.13
CA ARG A 106 -9.13 -13.90 -2.35
C ARG A 106 -8.45 -14.35 -3.65
N THR A 107 -8.15 -13.41 -4.55
CA THR A 107 -7.44 -13.77 -5.77
C THR A 107 -5.94 -13.79 -5.57
N ILE A 108 -5.44 -13.29 -4.42
CA ILE A 108 -4.02 -13.28 -4.15
C ILE A 108 -3.65 -14.65 -3.61
N ASN A 109 -2.82 -15.35 -4.35
CA ASN A 109 -2.48 -16.72 -3.98
C ASN A 109 -0.98 -16.91 -3.80
N PHE A 110 -0.29 -15.91 -3.38
CA PHE A 110 1.15 -16.01 -3.21
C PHE A 110 1.65 -15.35 -1.95
#